data_b94b0ece509589d0b215db8f6bbb8b90
#
_entry.id   b94b0ece509589d0b215db8f6bbb8b90
#
_cell.length_a   1.000
_cell.length_b   1.000
_cell.length_c   1.000
_cell.angle_alpha   90.00
_cell.angle_beta   90.00
_cell.angle_gamma   90.00
#
_symmetry.space_group_name_H-M   'P 1'
#
loop_
_entity.id
_entity.type
_entity.pdbx_description
1 polymer ?
#
loop_
_entity_poly.entity_id
_entity_poly.type
_entity_poly.pdbx_seq_one_letter_code
_entity_poly.pdbx_strand_id
1 'polypeptide(L)'
;AFHTEAALVRPQITCGTHALTVALSANLLPGDELLSPVGAPYDTLEEVIGIRPSPCSLREYGVSYRQADLKPDGTFDYEAIRACVNEKTKLATIQRSKGYATRPTFSVQQIGELIAFLKSLKPDIICMVDNCYGEFVEANEPSDLGADMIVGSLIKNPGGGLAPIGGYICGRTDLVERCAYRLSAPGLGQEVGANLGLLPSLYQGFFLAPTVVASALKGAIFAANLYERLGFRVVPNGSEGIQSAAPVDSYADPIPSDMPGYEDEVIMAAGAFVQGSSIELSADGPIRPPYAVYFQGGLTWYHAKLGILLSLQNMADAGLATLPEVQ
;
A
#
# COMPACT_ATOMS: atom_id res chain seq x y z
N ALA A 1 -4.87 17.66 4.47
CA ALA A 1 -5.41 16.34 4.77
C ALA A 1 -4.41 15.50 5.55
N PHE A 2 -3.14 15.52 5.15
CA PHE A 2 -2.10 14.71 5.80
C PHE A 2 -1.21 15.50 6.77
N HIS A 3 -1.55 16.73 7.08
CA HIS A 3 -0.91 17.63 8.06
C HIS A 3 0.63 17.70 7.93
N THR A 4 1.13 17.73 6.71
CA THR A 4 2.55 17.80 6.38
C THR A 4 2.98 19.21 6.00
N GLU A 5 4.29 19.51 6.12
CA GLU A 5 4.86 20.82 5.78
C GLU A 5 4.82 21.09 4.28
N ALA A 6 5.07 20.06 3.47
CA ALA A 6 5.14 20.15 2.02
C ALA A 6 4.56 18.91 1.34
N ALA A 7 4.20 19.07 0.05
CA ALA A 7 3.73 17.99 -0.79
C ALA A 7 4.22 18.14 -2.23
N LEU A 8 4.54 17.04 -2.87
CA LEU A 8 4.84 16.91 -4.28
C LEU A 8 3.80 15.99 -4.91
N VAL A 9 2.87 16.60 -5.65
CA VAL A 9 1.77 15.92 -6.35
C VAL A 9 1.80 16.37 -7.81
N ARG A 10 2.23 15.49 -8.71
CA ARG A 10 2.49 15.84 -10.10
C ARG A 10 2.07 14.71 -11.05
N PRO A 11 1.50 15.02 -12.23
CA PRO A 11 1.21 14.02 -13.26
C PRO A 11 2.46 13.28 -13.76
N GLN A 12 3.64 13.88 -13.61
CA GLN A 12 4.93 13.28 -13.96
C GLN A 12 5.35 12.15 -13.03
N ILE A 13 4.73 12.02 -11.86
CA ILE A 13 4.84 10.83 -11.01
C ILE A 13 3.85 9.81 -11.57
N THR A 14 4.34 8.80 -12.25
CA THR A 14 3.50 7.90 -13.06
C THR A 14 2.69 6.90 -12.22
N CYS A 15 3.20 6.53 -11.04
CA CYS A 15 2.54 5.54 -10.16
C CYS A 15 3.14 5.62 -8.74
N GLY A 16 2.62 4.82 -7.81
CA GLY A 16 3.13 4.73 -6.44
C GLY A 16 4.58 4.26 -6.38
N THR A 17 4.96 3.23 -7.14
CA THR A 17 6.34 2.76 -7.20
C THR A 17 7.30 3.85 -7.70
N HIS A 18 6.89 4.68 -8.68
CA HIS A 18 7.68 5.82 -9.10
C HIS A 18 7.81 6.87 -7.98
N ALA A 19 6.73 7.15 -7.23
CA ALA A 19 6.80 8.06 -6.08
C ALA A 19 7.80 7.55 -5.02
N LEU A 20 7.75 6.27 -4.69
CA LEU A 20 8.70 5.62 -3.78
C LEU A 20 10.14 5.68 -4.30
N THR A 21 10.34 5.39 -5.59
CA THR A 21 11.66 5.48 -6.25
C THR A 21 12.24 6.89 -6.14
N VAL A 22 11.42 7.92 -6.43
CA VAL A 22 11.83 9.33 -6.31
C VAL A 22 12.17 9.66 -4.87
N ALA A 23 11.31 9.28 -3.90
CA ALA A 23 11.51 9.57 -2.49
C ALA A 23 12.79 8.93 -1.94
N LEU A 24 13.04 7.66 -2.26
CA LEU A 24 14.23 6.93 -1.85
C LEU A 24 15.49 7.49 -2.52
N SER A 25 15.50 7.61 -3.84
CA SER A 25 16.67 8.06 -4.59
C SER A 25 17.02 9.54 -4.40
N ALA A 26 16.09 10.36 -3.91
CA ALA A 26 16.33 11.74 -3.53
C ALA A 26 17.00 11.87 -2.16
N ASN A 27 16.71 10.95 -1.25
CA ASN A 27 17.08 11.06 0.17
C ASN A 27 18.14 10.03 0.62
N LEU A 28 18.62 9.20 -0.32
CA LEU A 28 19.72 8.26 -0.11
C LEU A 28 20.86 8.59 -1.08
N LEU A 29 22.06 8.63 -0.57
CA LEU A 29 23.29 8.88 -1.32
C LEU A 29 24.17 7.61 -1.35
N PRO A 30 25.13 7.50 -2.27
CA PRO A 30 26.09 6.41 -2.26
C PRO A 30 26.79 6.28 -0.90
N GLY A 31 26.75 5.09 -0.32
CA GLY A 31 27.27 4.79 1.02
C GLY A 31 26.24 4.78 2.13
N ASP A 32 25.06 5.36 1.92
CA ASP A 32 23.94 5.28 2.86
C ASP A 32 23.35 3.86 2.91
N GLU A 33 22.62 3.59 3.97
CA GLU A 33 21.88 2.33 4.16
C GLU A 33 20.38 2.60 4.31
N LEU A 34 19.59 1.85 3.55
CA LEU A 34 18.15 1.76 3.70
C LEU A 34 17.80 0.60 4.63
N LEU A 35 16.96 0.86 5.63
CA LEU A 35 16.43 -0.15 6.54
C LEU A 35 14.95 -0.41 6.25
N SER A 36 14.54 -1.68 6.12
CA SER A 36 13.14 -2.09 6.28
C SER A 36 12.96 -2.74 7.66
N PRO A 37 12.26 -2.10 8.59
CA PRO A 37 12.06 -2.63 9.94
C PRO A 37 10.83 -3.54 10.06
N VAL A 38 10.16 -3.86 8.94
CA VAL A 38 8.88 -4.58 8.90
C VAL A 38 8.88 -5.77 7.94
N GLY A 39 10.05 -6.32 7.65
CA GLY A 39 10.24 -7.40 6.70
C GLY A 39 10.47 -6.90 5.27
N ALA A 40 10.36 -7.80 4.29
CA ALA A 40 10.55 -7.48 2.89
C ALA A 40 9.49 -6.46 2.41
N PRO A 41 9.89 -5.47 1.61
CA PRO A 41 8.95 -4.57 0.98
C PRO A 41 8.16 -5.28 -0.14
N TYR A 42 7.17 -4.57 -0.69
CA TYR A 42 6.41 -5.04 -1.85
C TYR A 42 7.34 -5.34 -3.04
N ASP A 43 7.00 -6.32 -3.84
CA ASP A 43 7.83 -6.92 -4.90
C ASP A 43 8.47 -5.91 -5.86
N THR A 44 7.70 -4.95 -6.39
CA THR A 44 8.25 -3.91 -7.28
C THR A 44 9.28 -3.03 -6.59
N LEU A 45 9.16 -2.83 -5.28
CA LEU A 45 10.13 -2.06 -4.50
C LEU A 45 11.41 -2.86 -4.24
N GLU A 46 11.33 -4.18 -4.20
CA GLU A 46 12.53 -5.05 -4.11
C GLU A 46 13.47 -4.81 -5.29
N GLU A 47 12.92 -4.62 -6.50
CA GLU A 47 13.72 -4.30 -7.69
C GLU A 47 14.28 -2.88 -7.64
N VAL A 48 13.49 -1.90 -7.22
CA VAL A 48 13.97 -0.53 -7.02
C VAL A 48 15.14 -0.46 -6.05
N ILE A 49 15.08 -1.22 -4.97
CA ILE A 49 16.15 -1.32 -3.97
C ILE A 49 17.33 -2.12 -4.51
N GLY A 50 17.08 -3.17 -5.29
CA GLY A 50 18.07 -4.12 -5.77
C GLY A 50 18.22 -5.34 -4.85
N ILE A 51 17.19 -5.69 -4.08
CA ILE A 51 17.07 -6.97 -3.38
C ILE A 51 17.02 -8.08 -4.44
N ARG A 52 16.10 -7.94 -5.39
CA ARG A 52 16.17 -8.64 -6.67
C ARG A 52 17.07 -7.84 -7.63
N PRO A 53 18.06 -8.48 -8.28
CA PRO A 53 18.98 -7.79 -9.19
C PRO A 53 18.23 -7.13 -10.35
N SER A 54 18.28 -5.80 -10.40
CA SER A 54 17.64 -5.01 -11.44
C SER A 54 18.52 -3.83 -11.84
N PRO A 55 18.61 -3.51 -13.13
CA PRO A 55 19.34 -2.34 -13.62
C PRO A 55 18.78 -1.05 -13.03
N CYS A 56 19.63 -0.09 -12.76
CA CYS A 56 19.27 1.21 -12.18
C CYS A 56 18.70 1.16 -10.77
N SER A 57 18.88 0.05 -10.05
CA SER A 57 18.47 -0.08 -8.65
C SER A 57 19.33 0.78 -7.72
N LEU A 58 18.83 1.09 -6.54
CA LEU A 58 19.57 1.84 -5.51
C LEU A 58 20.92 1.17 -5.17
N ARG A 59 20.96 -0.15 -5.21
CA ARG A 59 22.18 -0.93 -4.96
C ARG A 59 23.27 -0.63 -6.00
N GLU A 60 22.91 -0.49 -7.27
CA GLU A 60 23.89 -0.09 -8.32
C GLU A 60 24.44 1.31 -8.10
N TYR A 61 23.67 2.19 -7.45
CA TYR A 61 24.11 3.52 -7.05
C TYR A 61 24.81 3.57 -5.69
N GLY A 62 25.15 2.40 -5.13
CA GLY A 62 25.95 2.32 -3.92
C GLY A 62 25.19 2.49 -2.61
N VAL A 63 23.86 2.35 -2.62
CA VAL A 63 23.03 2.27 -1.41
C VAL A 63 22.97 0.83 -0.93
N SER A 64 23.20 0.60 0.35
CA SER A 64 23.05 -0.72 0.97
C SER A 64 21.63 -0.90 1.53
N TYR A 65 21.20 -2.15 1.66
CA TYR A 65 19.90 -2.50 2.22
C TYR A 65 20.05 -3.46 3.39
N ARG A 66 19.22 -3.25 4.41
CA ARG A 66 19.10 -4.13 5.57
C ARG A 66 17.64 -4.30 5.95
N GLN A 67 17.29 -5.45 6.50
CA GLN A 67 15.93 -5.81 6.88
C GLN A 67 15.91 -6.41 8.27
N ALA A 68 14.89 -6.04 9.04
CA ALA A 68 14.48 -6.77 10.24
C ALA A 68 13.10 -7.37 9.99
N ASP A 69 12.99 -8.69 10.11
CA ASP A 69 11.73 -9.39 9.92
C ASP A 69 10.81 -9.22 11.14
N LEU A 70 9.52 -9.39 10.92
CA LEU A 70 8.55 -9.47 12.00
C LEU A 70 8.71 -10.76 12.79
N LYS A 71 8.27 -10.75 14.04
CA LYS A 71 8.12 -11.98 14.83
C LYS A 71 7.05 -12.89 14.20
N PRO A 72 7.05 -14.19 14.55
CA PRO A 72 6.06 -15.12 14.00
C PRO A 72 4.59 -14.75 14.29
N ASP A 73 4.34 -13.95 15.32
CA ASP A 73 3.03 -13.41 15.66
C ASP A 73 2.65 -12.13 14.89
N GLY A 74 3.53 -11.68 13.99
CA GLY A 74 3.34 -10.47 13.17
C GLY A 74 3.68 -9.15 13.89
N THR A 75 4.18 -9.20 15.11
CA THR A 75 4.63 -8.01 15.85
C THR A 75 6.04 -7.59 15.46
N PHE A 76 6.40 -6.32 15.75
CA PHE A 76 7.74 -5.82 15.48
C PHE A 76 8.79 -6.50 16.36
N ASP A 77 9.90 -6.92 15.75
CA ASP A 77 11.06 -7.41 16.49
C ASP A 77 12.01 -6.25 16.80
N TYR A 78 11.76 -5.58 17.91
CA TYR A 78 12.56 -4.43 18.34
C TYR A 78 14.04 -4.75 18.57
N GLU A 79 14.39 -5.99 18.97
CA GLU A 79 15.78 -6.39 19.14
C GLU A 79 16.48 -6.60 17.78
N ALA A 80 15.83 -7.24 16.83
CA ALA A 80 16.32 -7.35 15.47
C ALA A 80 16.48 -5.97 14.81
N ILE A 81 15.51 -5.08 14.98
CA ILE A 81 15.57 -3.69 14.48
C ILE A 81 16.77 -2.96 15.09
N ARG A 82 16.96 -3.06 16.41
CA ARG A 82 18.11 -2.45 17.11
C ARG A 82 19.43 -2.95 16.54
N ALA A 83 19.55 -4.25 16.28
CA ALA A 83 20.76 -4.86 15.71
C ALA A 83 21.03 -4.40 14.26
N CYS A 84 19.97 -4.01 13.52
CA CYS A 84 20.08 -3.50 12.17
C CYS A 84 20.52 -2.03 12.08
N VAL A 85 20.14 -1.20 13.05
CA VAL A 85 20.46 0.24 13.00
C VAL A 85 21.95 0.48 13.27
N ASN A 86 22.58 1.26 12.40
CA ASN A 86 24.00 1.63 12.49
C ASN A 86 24.23 3.05 11.95
N GLU A 87 25.49 3.50 11.92
CA GLU A 87 25.84 4.85 11.50
C GLU A 87 25.44 5.17 10.05
N LYS A 88 25.46 4.16 9.16
CA LYS A 88 25.08 4.31 7.74
C LYS A 88 23.58 4.31 7.52
N THR A 89 22.79 3.82 8.48
CA THR A 89 21.32 3.75 8.36
C THR A 89 20.77 5.16 8.25
N LYS A 90 20.40 5.57 7.05
CA LYS A 90 19.94 6.92 6.74
C LYS A 90 18.43 7.04 6.74
N LEU A 91 17.77 6.03 6.19
CA LEU A 91 16.31 6.03 5.99
C LEU A 91 15.74 4.67 6.38
N ALA A 92 14.63 4.69 7.11
CA ALA A 92 13.78 3.53 7.34
C ALA A 92 12.52 3.63 6.49
N THR A 93 12.24 2.60 5.68
CA THR A 93 11.00 2.49 4.89
C THR A 93 10.03 1.56 5.60
N ILE A 94 8.84 2.04 5.89
CA ILE A 94 7.80 1.30 6.62
C ILE A 94 6.62 1.12 5.66
N GLN A 95 6.43 -0.09 5.17
CA GLN A 95 5.25 -0.42 4.37
C GLN A 95 4.06 -0.70 5.27
N ARG A 96 3.02 0.13 5.20
CA ARG A 96 1.81 0.02 6.03
C ARG A 96 0.97 -1.18 5.65
N SER A 97 0.64 -1.32 4.36
CA SER A 97 -0.17 -2.42 3.85
C SER A 97 0.58 -3.75 3.89
N LYS A 98 -0.17 -4.83 3.92
CA LYS A 98 0.40 -6.19 3.84
C LYS A 98 0.67 -6.66 2.42
N GLY A 99 0.11 -6.00 1.40
CA GLY A 99 0.11 -6.53 0.04
C GLY A 99 -0.51 -7.94 0.01
N TYR A 100 0.10 -8.86 -0.70
CA TYR A 100 -0.30 -10.28 -0.72
C TYR A 100 0.25 -11.11 0.47
N ALA A 101 1.06 -10.51 1.34
CA ALA A 101 1.59 -11.21 2.50
C ALA A 101 0.51 -11.54 3.52
N THR A 102 0.74 -12.57 4.34
CA THR A 102 -0.18 -12.99 5.40
C THR A 102 0.03 -12.24 6.72
N ARG A 103 1.01 -11.31 6.77
CA ARG A 103 1.26 -10.47 7.94
C ARG A 103 0.09 -9.51 8.22
N PRO A 104 -0.08 -8.99 9.44
CA PRO A 104 -1.04 -7.94 9.70
C PRO A 104 -0.68 -6.64 8.99
N THR A 105 -1.68 -5.81 8.71
CA THR A 105 -1.49 -4.39 8.35
C THR A 105 -1.27 -3.61 9.65
N PHE A 106 -0.45 -2.56 9.58
CA PHE A 106 -0.12 -1.77 10.76
C PHE A 106 -1.07 -0.59 10.92
N SER A 107 -1.54 -0.38 12.16
CA SER A 107 -2.26 0.85 12.51
C SER A 107 -1.31 2.04 12.52
N VAL A 108 -1.88 3.23 12.41
CA VAL A 108 -1.12 4.49 12.54
C VAL A 108 -0.43 4.57 13.89
N GLN A 109 -1.09 4.07 14.95
CA GLN A 109 -0.51 4.02 16.29
C GLN A 109 0.72 3.11 16.35
N GLN A 110 0.65 1.91 15.81
CA GLN A 110 1.79 0.98 15.75
C GLN A 110 2.96 1.58 14.97
N ILE A 111 2.67 2.22 13.84
CA ILE A 111 3.70 2.93 13.05
C ILE A 111 4.34 4.04 13.86
N GLY A 112 3.56 4.84 14.59
CA GLY A 112 4.07 5.89 15.46
C GLY A 112 5.00 5.35 16.57
N GLU A 113 4.64 4.24 17.19
CA GLU A 113 5.48 3.57 18.21
C GLU A 113 6.80 3.07 17.59
N LEU A 114 6.75 2.48 16.40
CA LEU A 114 7.94 2.06 15.68
C LEU A 114 8.84 3.24 15.30
N ILE A 115 8.28 4.34 14.82
CA ILE A 115 9.02 5.57 14.51
C ILE A 115 9.69 6.14 15.76
N ALA A 116 8.96 6.23 16.87
CA ALA A 116 9.53 6.70 18.14
C ALA A 116 10.70 5.81 18.60
N PHE A 117 10.58 4.50 18.43
CA PHE A 117 11.67 3.57 18.73
C PHE A 117 12.88 3.80 17.82
N LEU A 118 12.68 3.87 16.49
CA LEU A 118 13.76 4.12 15.53
C LEU A 118 14.51 5.43 15.85
N LYS A 119 13.75 6.51 16.10
CA LYS A 119 14.34 7.81 16.46
C LYS A 119 15.02 7.80 17.83
N SER A 120 14.64 6.92 18.75
CA SER A 120 15.37 6.73 20.01
C SER A 120 16.73 6.08 19.81
N LEU A 121 16.90 5.26 18.76
CA LEU A 121 18.17 4.64 18.40
C LEU A 121 19.06 5.58 17.58
N LYS A 122 18.46 6.31 16.65
CA LYS A 122 19.14 7.22 15.73
C LYS A 122 18.24 8.44 15.44
N PRO A 123 18.41 9.56 16.17
CA PRO A 123 17.51 10.71 16.10
C PRO A 123 17.37 11.36 14.71
N ASP A 124 18.41 11.24 13.87
CA ASP A 124 18.44 11.79 12.51
C ASP A 124 17.97 10.82 11.41
N ILE A 125 17.51 9.61 11.79
CA ILE A 125 16.96 8.66 10.83
C ILE A 125 15.70 9.24 10.18
N ILE A 126 15.62 9.15 8.86
CA ILE A 126 14.42 9.54 8.11
C ILE A 126 13.43 8.36 8.15
N CYS A 127 12.25 8.57 8.71
CA CYS A 127 11.18 7.57 8.70
C CYS A 127 10.20 7.89 7.57
N MET A 128 10.23 7.07 6.51
CA MET A 128 9.32 7.13 5.37
C MET A 128 8.29 6.02 5.46
N VAL A 129 7.02 6.36 5.30
CA VAL A 129 5.93 5.39 5.26
C VAL A 129 5.38 5.26 3.84
N ASP A 130 5.41 4.06 3.29
CA ASP A 130 4.56 3.70 2.16
C ASP A 130 3.13 3.53 2.69
N ASN A 131 2.32 4.55 2.43
CA ASN A 131 0.97 4.66 2.99
C ASN A 131 -0.11 4.09 2.06
N CYS A 132 0.28 3.44 0.95
CA CYS A 132 -0.67 2.83 0.02
C CYS A 132 -1.69 1.96 0.74
N TYR A 133 -2.98 2.17 0.41
CA TYR A 133 -4.16 1.55 1.00
C TYR A 133 -4.45 1.95 2.46
N GLY A 134 -3.64 2.83 3.07
CA GLY A 134 -3.86 3.30 4.43
C GLY A 134 -4.56 4.64 4.52
N GLU A 135 -4.52 5.42 3.45
CA GLU A 135 -5.03 6.77 3.44
C GLU A 135 -6.55 6.80 3.72
N PHE A 136 -6.97 7.69 4.61
CA PHE A 136 -8.37 7.89 5.04
C PHE A 136 -9.01 6.68 5.75
N VAL A 137 -8.22 5.67 6.14
CA VAL A 137 -8.73 4.49 6.87
C VAL A 137 -8.89 4.79 8.36
N GLU A 138 -7.98 5.56 8.93
CA GLU A 138 -7.98 5.98 10.33
C GLU A 138 -8.14 7.50 10.44
N ALA A 139 -8.45 7.99 11.64
CA ALA A 139 -8.63 9.43 11.90
C ALA A 139 -7.31 10.21 11.79
N ASN A 140 -6.19 9.56 12.06
CA ASN A 140 -4.85 10.10 11.95
C ASN A 140 -4.11 9.42 10.79
N GLU A 141 -3.13 10.12 10.25
CA GLU A 141 -2.19 9.58 9.28
C GLU A 141 -0.81 9.38 9.92
N PRO A 142 0.09 8.57 9.32
CA PRO A 142 1.42 8.36 9.89
C PRO A 142 2.22 9.65 10.11
N SER A 143 1.96 10.69 9.33
CA SER A 143 2.53 12.03 9.51
C SER A 143 2.16 12.68 10.85
N ASP A 144 0.96 12.40 11.38
CA ASP A 144 0.53 12.91 12.68
C ASP A 144 1.31 12.26 13.84
N LEU A 145 1.90 11.09 13.61
CA LEU A 145 2.63 10.33 14.60
C LEU A 145 4.14 10.23 14.31
N GLY A 146 4.68 11.18 13.56
CA GLY A 146 6.11 11.41 13.45
C GLY A 146 6.79 10.86 12.20
N ALA A 147 6.07 10.38 11.20
CA ALA A 147 6.67 10.08 9.90
C ALA A 147 7.24 11.35 9.26
N ASP A 148 8.50 11.30 8.83
CA ASP A 148 9.15 12.41 8.14
C ASP A 148 8.65 12.57 6.72
N MET A 149 8.25 11.46 6.09
CA MET A 149 7.61 11.40 4.77
C MET A 149 6.52 10.32 4.74
N ILE A 150 5.46 10.60 4.00
CA ILE A 150 4.49 9.61 3.56
C ILE A 150 4.43 9.64 2.03
N VAL A 151 4.38 8.46 1.44
CA VAL A 151 4.43 8.28 -0.01
C VAL A 151 3.33 7.31 -0.41
N GLY A 152 2.70 7.56 -1.54
CA GLY A 152 1.66 6.66 -2.01
C GLY A 152 1.22 6.91 -3.45
N SER A 153 0.20 6.19 -3.85
CA SER A 153 -0.35 6.22 -5.19
C SER A 153 -1.65 7.01 -5.24
N LEU A 154 -1.78 7.90 -6.21
CA LEU A 154 -3.04 8.61 -6.45
C LEU A 154 -4.10 7.73 -7.12
N ILE A 155 -3.72 6.66 -7.81
CA ILE A 155 -4.67 5.74 -8.43
C ILE A 155 -5.29 4.75 -7.43
N LYS A 156 -4.91 4.85 -6.15
CA LYS A 156 -5.48 4.08 -5.03
C LYS A 156 -6.40 4.97 -4.19
N ASN A 157 -6.36 4.84 -2.87
CA ASN A 157 -7.25 5.56 -1.95
C ASN A 157 -7.40 7.05 -2.24
N PRO A 158 -6.31 7.84 -2.38
CA PRO A 158 -6.44 9.29 -2.53
C PRO A 158 -7.09 9.72 -3.85
N GLY A 159 -7.09 8.85 -4.84
CA GLY A 159 -7.69 9.15 -6.14
C GLY A 159 -9.20 8.98 -6.22
N GLY A 160 -9.83 8.34 -5.21
CA GLY A 160 -11.28 8.18 -5.14
C GLY A 160 -11.91 7.55 -6.39
N GLY A 161 -11.15 6.71 -7.12
CA GLY A 161 -11.58 6.11 -8.38
C GLY A 161 -11.57 7.03 -9.60
N LEU A 162 -11.12 8.29 -9.46
CA LEU A 162 -11.13 9.28 -10.54
C LEU A 162 -9.73 9.70 -11.02
N ALA A 163 -8.70 9.52 -10.21
CA ALA A 163 -7.34 9.87 -10.60
C ALA A 163 -6.84 8.89 -11.68
N PRO A 164 -6.53 9.36 -12.90
CA PRO A 164 -6.11 8.47 -13.99
C PRO A 164 -4.66 8.03 -13.88
N ILE A 165 -3.85 8.72 -13.09
CA ILE A 165 -2.41 8.53 -12.96
C ILE A 165 -1.92 9.23 -11.70
N GLY A 166 -0.75 8.88 -11.23
CA GLY A 166 -0.02 9.70 -10.31
C GLY A 166 0.35 9.02 -9.01
N GLY A 167 1.21 9.71 -8.28
CA GLY A 167 1.62 9.41 -6.93
C GLY A 167 1.77 10.72 -6.15
N TYR A 168 1.97 10.60 -4.85
CA TYR A 168 2.22 11.73 -3.99
C TYR A 168 3.40 11.44 -3.05
N ILE A 169 4.11 12.51 -2.69
CA ILE A 169 5.14 12.50 -1.67
C ILE A 169 4.84 13.69 -0.77
N CYS A 170 4.59 13.46 0.50
CA CYS A 170 4.31 14.50 1.48
C CYS A 170 5.21 14.33 2.70
N GLY A 171 5.58 15.40 3.36
CA GLY A 171 6.41 15.33 4.55
C GLY A 171 7.11 16.64 4.86
N ARG A 172 8.30 16.52 5.45
CA ARG A 172 9.17 17.64 5.76
C ARG A 172 9.59 18.36 4.47
N THR A 173 9.64 19.67 4.52
CA THR A 173 9.97 20.53 3.37
C THR A 173 11.29 20.16 2.72
N ASP A 174 12.35 19.97 3.53
CA ASP A 174 13.69 19.66 3.05
C ASP A 174 13.75 18.34 2.25
N LEU A 175 12.99 17.34 2.68
CA LEU A 175 12.94 16.03 2.01
C LEU A 175 12.12 16.08 0.73
N VAL A 176 10.98 16.77 0.77
CA VAL A 176 10.08 16.92 -0.39
C VAL A 176 10.73 17.77 -1.49
N GLU A 177 11.50 18.81 -1.13
CA GLU A 177 12.24 19.61 -2.09
C GLU A 177 13.30 18.79 -2.84
N ARG A 178 14.04 17.93 -2.13
CA ARG A 178 14.96 16.97 -2.77
C ARG A 178 14.23 16.05 -3.76
N CYS A 179 13.04 15.59 -3.40
CA CYS A 179 12.20 14.78 -4.30
C CYS A 179 11.82 15.56 -5.57
N ALA A 180 11.51 16.85 -5.45
CA ALA A 180 11.20 17.69 -6.60
C ALA A 180 12.40 17.87 -7.54
N TYR A 181 13.60 18.05 -6.99
CA TYR A 181 14.83 18.07 -7.78
C TYR A 181 15.13 16.72 -8.44
N ARG A 182 14.84 15.62 -7.75
CA ARG A 182 15.04 14.29 -8.33
C ARG A 182 14.03 13.95 -9.41
N LEU A 183 12.79 14.41 -9.27
CA LEU A 183 11.73 14.19 -10.26
C LEU A 183 11.97 14.97 -11.56
N SER A 184 12.47 16.18 -11.46
CA SER A 184 12.77 17.05 -12.62
C SER A 184 14.28 17.18 -12.84
N ALA A 185 14.89 18.19 -12.27
CA ALA A 185 16.34 18.38 -12.26
C ALA A 185 16.74 19.30 -11.10
N PRO A 186 17.99 19.16 -10.57
CA PRO A 186 18.53 20.12 -9.61
C PRO A 186 18.44 21.55 -10.16
N GLY A 187 17.94 22.46 -9.34
CA GLY A 187 17.73 23.87 -9.70
C GLY A 187 16.40 24.17 -10.38
N LEU A 188 15.65 23.17 -10.87
CA LEU A 188 14.31 23.37 -11.43
C LEU A 188 13.21 23.01 -10.43
N GLY A 189 13.32 21.85 -9.79
CA GLY A 189 12.35 21.42 -8.77
C GLY A 189 10.93 21.45 -9.27
N GLN A 190 10.07 22.23 -8.57
CA GLN A 190 8.65 22.35 -8.87
C GLN A 190 8.29 23.43 -9.90
N GLU A 191 9.25 24.18 -10.44
CA GLU A 191 8.99 25.31 -11.34
C GLU A 191 8.56 24.86 -12.74
N VAL A 192 8.76 23.58 -13.09
CA VAL A 192 8.47 23.04 -14.42
C VAL A 192 7.54 21.85 -14.38
N GLY A 193 6.94 21.54 -15.50
CA GLY A 193 6.04 20.41 -15.69
C GLY A 193 4.58 20.84 -15.77
N ALA A 194 3.97 20.65 -16.95
CA ALA A 194 2.55 20.94 -17.16
C ALA A 194 1.68 19.95 -16.37
N ASN A 195 0.51 20.42 -15.93
CA ASN A 195 -0.47 19.57 -15.23
C ASN A 195 -1.29 18.65 -16.16
N LEU A 196 -1.12 18.80 -17.48
CA LEU A 196 -1.77 18.01 -18.53
C LEU A 196 -3.31 18.00 -18.46
N GLY A 197 -3.92 18.99 -17.81
CA GLY A 197 -5.36 19.06 -17.62
C GLY A 197 -5.93 18.09 -16.56
N LEU A 198 -5.08 17.42 -15.79
CA LEU A 198 -5.50 16.34 -14.86
C LEU A 198 -5.96 16.86 -13.49
N LEU A 199 -5.67 18.11 -13.14
CA LEU A 199 -6.01 18.66 -11.82
C LEU A 199 -7.49 18.50 -11.44
N PRO A 200 -8.48 18.73 -12.32
CA PRO A 200 -9.88 18.54 -11.96
C PRO A 200 -10.19 17.13 -11.46
N SER A 201 -9.72 16.11 -12.18
CA SER A 201 -9.93 14.70 -11.80
C SER A 201 -9.20 14.35 -10.49
N LEU A 202 -7.98 14.84 -10.32
CA LEU A 202 -7.20 14.63 -9.10
C LEU A 202 -7.86 15.26 -7.89
N TYR A 203 -8.31 16.53 -7.98
CA TYR A 203 -8.99 17.22 -6.87
C TYR A 203 -10.35 16.62 -6.57
N GLN A 204 -11.14 16.30 -7.59
CA GLN A 204 -12.46 15.68 -7.38
C GLN A 204 -12.31 14.29 -6.77
N GLY A 205 -11.36 13.49 -7.26
CA GLY A 205 -11.06 12.18 -6.69
C GLY A 205 -10.64 12.27 -5.23
N PHE A 206 -9.73 13.18 -4.91
CA PHE A 206 -9.27 13.41 -3.55
C PHE A 206 -10.38 13.87 -2.61
N PHE A 207 -11.29 14.73 -3.09
CA PHE A 207 -12.46 15.16 -2.33
C PHE A 207 -13.41 14.00 -2.03
N LEU A 208 -13.61 13.09 -2.97
CA LEU A 208 -14.47 11.92 -2.81
C LEU A 208 -13.81 10.76 -2.07
N ALA A 209 -12.49 10.74 -2.00
CA ALA A 209 -11.70 9.62 -1.48
C ALA A 209 -12.17 9.10 -0.11
N PRO A 210 -12.47 9.92 0.91
CA PRO A 210 -12.94 9.41 2.21
C PRO A 210 -14.24 8.59 2.10
N THR A 211 -15.15 8.98 1.22
CA THR A 211 -16.42 8.25 0.99
C THR A 211 -16.17 6.94 0.26
N VAL A 212 -15.28 6.95 -0.74
CA VAL A 212 -14.90 5.74 -1.49
C VAL A 212 -14.21 4.74 -0.57
N VAL A 213 -13.25 5.20 0.23
CA VAL A 213 -12.54 4.37 1.23
C VAL A 213 -13.52 3.77 2.24
N ALA A 214 -14.43 4.58 2.80
CA ALA A 214 -15.45 4.10 3.73
C ALA A 214 -16.36 3.03 3.10
N SER A 215 -16.71 3.18 1.82
CA SER A 215 -17.51 2.19 1.08
C SER A 215 -16.78 0.88 0.91
N ALA A 216 -15.50 0.93 0.54
CA ALA A 216 -14.66 -0.25 0.35
C ALA A 216 -14.41 -0.99 1.68
N LEU A 217 -14.15 -0.24 2.76
CA LEU A 217 -14.00 -0.82 4.10
C LEU A 217 -15.26 -1.56 4.54
N LYS A 218 -16.44 -0.97 4.31
CA LYS A 218 -17.72 -1.66 4.60
C LYS A 218 -17.84 -2.95 3.80
N GLY A 219 -17.45 -2.94 2.53
CA GLY A 219 -17.42 -4.13 1.67
C GLY A 219 -16.53 -5.22 2.24
N ALA A 220 -15.30 -4.87 2.61
CA ALA A 220 -14.33 -5.80 3.17
C ALA A 220 -14.80 -6.42 4.50
N ILE A 221 -15.31 -5.59 5.42
CA ILE A 221 -15.85 -6.05 6.71
C ILE A 221 -17.05 -6.99 6.49
N PHE A 222 -17.94 -6.62 5.59
CA PHE A 222 -19.10 -7.43 5.27
C PHE A 222 -18.70 -8.78 4.70
N ALA A 223 -17.78 -8.82 3.74
CA ALA A 223 -17.24 -10.06 3.18
C ALA A 223 -16.59 -10.92 4.26
N ALA A 224 -15.69 -10.34 5.05
CA ALA A 224 -14.99 -11.06 6.12
C ALA A 224 -15.96 -11.71 7.10
N ASN A 225 -16.92 -10.96 7.64
CA ASN A 225 -17.91 -11.49 8.57
C ASN A 225 -18.84 -12.54 7.94
N LEU A 226 -19.21 -12.35 6.67
CA LEU A 226 -20.11 -13.27 5.99
C LEU A 226 -19.43 -14.62 5.76
N TYR A 227 -18.25 -14.63 5.15
CA TYR A 227 -17.54 -15.87 4.83
C TYR A 227 -17.01 -16.57 6.09
N GLU A 228 -16.60 -15.84 7.13
CA GLU A 228 -16.19 -16.43 8.41
C GLU A 228 -17.36 -17.18 9.06
N ARG A 229 -18.58 -16.62 9.06
CA ARG A 229 -19.79 -17.28 9.57
C ARG A 229 -20.18 -18.53 8.79
N LEU A 230 -19.76 -18.64 7.54
CA LEU A 230 -19.93 -19.83 6.71
C LEU A 230 -18.82 -20.87 6.89
N GLY A 231 -17.87 -20.62 7.79
CA GLY A 231 -16.79 -21.54 8.13
C GLY A 231 -15.55 -21.42 7.25
N PHE A 232 -15.45 -20.40 6.41
CA PHE A 232 -14.23 -20.13 5.65
C PHE A 232 -13.17 -19.45 6.51
N ARG A 233 -11.90 -19.74 6.24
CA ARG A 233 -10.79 -18.98 6.80
C ARG A 233 -10.70 -17.66 6.06
N VAL A 234 -10.79 -16.56 6.77
CA VAL A 234 -10.75 -15.20 6.21
C VAL A 234 -9.56 -14.42 6.78
N VAL A 235 -8.88 -13.66 5.92
CA VAL A 235 -7.76 -12.79 6.31
C VAL A 235 -7.89 -11.45 5.58
N PRO A 236 -8.10 -10.34 6.29
CA PRO A 236 -8.34 -10.22 7.74
C PRO A 236 -9.65 -10.86 8.14
N ASN A 237 -9.76 -11.34 9.38
CA ASN A 237 -11.02 -11.85 9.91
C ASN A 237 -11.97 -10.71 10.28
N GLY A 238 -13.24 -11.03 10.50
CA GLY A 238 -14.26 -10.02 10.76
C GLY A 238 -14.09 -9.22 12.07
N SER A 239 -13.23 -9.67 12.98
CA SER A 239 -12.91 -9.01 14.25
C SER A 239 -11.55 -8.29 14.24
N GLU A 240 -10.67 -8.63 13.33
CA GLU A 240 -9.44 -7.86 13.11
C GLU A 240 -9.83 -6.48 12.57
N GLY A 241 -9.35 -5.45 13.23
CA GLY A 241 -9.66 -4.08 12.84
C GLY A 241 -9.37 -3.83 11.36
N ILE A 242 -10.16 -3.00 10.78
CA ILE A 242 -10.32 -2.63 9.36
C ILE A 242 -9.05 -2.10 8.69
N GLN A 243 -7.93 -2.12 9.37
CA GLN A 243 -6.66 -1.51 8.96
C GLN A 243 -6.05 -2.11 7.70
N SER A 244 -6.57 -3.23 7.21
CA SER A 244 -6.02 -3.99 6.10
C SER A 244 -6.93 -4.15 4.88
N ALA A 245 -8.04 -3.45 4.83
CA ALA A 245 -8.89 -3.49 3.66
C ALA A 245 -8.37 -2.52 2.60
N ALA A 246 -7.87 -3.05 1.51
CA ALA A 246 -7.54 -2.26 0.34
C ALA A 246 -8.84 -1.89 -0.40
N PRO A 247 -9.29 -0.64 -0.37
CA PRO A 247 -10.56 -0.26 -0.98
C PRO A 247 -10.50 -0.13 -2.48
N VAL A 248 -9.34 0.18 -3.01
CA VAL A 248 -9.11 0.38 -4.45
C VAL A 248 -7.73 -0.20 -4.76
N ASP A 249 -7.68 -1.11 -5.69
CA ASP A 249 -6.43 -1.71 -6.13
C ASP A 249 -6.10 -1.24 -7.55
N SER A 250 -4.84 -0.99 -7.80
CA SER A 250 -4.31 -0.64 -9.11
C SER A 250 -4.12 -1.86 -10.02
N TYR A 251 -4.64 -2.98 -9.64
CA TYR A 251 -4.30 -4.25 -10.24
C TYR A 251 -5.14 -4.54 -11.48
N ALA A 252 -4.51 -4.52 -12.66
CA ALA A 252 -5.17 -4.85 -13.91
C ALA A 252 -5.09 -6.35 -14.26
N ASP A 253 -3.93 -6.96 -14.03
CA ASP A 253 -3.69 -8.37 -14.33
C ASP A 253 -2.96 -9.03 -13.17
N PRO A 254 -3.58 -9.99 -12.45
CA PRO A 254 -2.89 -10.77 -11.43
C PRO A 254 -1.73 -11.52 -12.06
N ILE A 255 -0.53 -11.30 -11.54
CA ILE A 255 0.67 -12.01 -11.97
C ILE A 255 0.83 -13.19 -11.02
N PRO A 256 0.86 -14.43 -11.51
CA PRO A 256 1.00 -15.62 -10.66
C PRO A 256 2.17 -15.55 -9.69
N SER A 257 3.28 -14.94 -10.11
CA SER A 257 4.47 -14.74 -9.30
C SER A 257 4.28 -13.84 -8.07
N ASP A 258 3.22 -13.05 -8.02
CA ASP A 258 2.94 -12.15 -6.90
C ASP A 258 2.28 -12.86 -5.71
N MET A 259 1.84 -14.10 -5.92
CA MET A 259 1.17 -14.90 -4.90
C MET A 259 2.10 -16.00 -4.38
N PRO A 260 2.50 -15.96 -3.10
CA PRO A 260 3.37 -16.97 -2.52
C PRO A 260 2.85 -18.40 -2.75
N GLY A 261 3.67 -19.26 -3.31
CA GLY A 261 3.33 -20.65 -3.62
C GLY A 261 2.63 -20.88 -4.96
N TYR A 262 2.49 -19.84 -5.79
CA TYR A 262 1.82 -19.90 -7.10
C TYR A 262 2.62 -19.22 -8.21
N GLU A 263 3.93 -19.20 -8.07
CA GLU A 263 4.87 -18.45 -8.92
C GLU A 263 4.81 -18.86 -10.41
N ASP A 264 4.32 -20.06 -10.70
CA ASP A 264 4.21 -20.63 -12.03
C ASP A 264 2.76 -20.93 -12.45
N GLU A 265 1.77 -20.41 -11.73
CA GLU A 265 0.36 -20.74 -11.95
C GLU A 265 -0.43 -19.60 -12.59
N VAL A 266 -1.41 -19.98 -13.42
CA VAL A 266 -2.42 -19.05 -13.92
C VAL A 266 -3.40 -18.73 -12.80
N ILE A 267 -3.67 -17.44 -12.59
CA ILE A 267 -4.66 -16.93 -11.64
C ILE A 267 -5.95 -16.60 -12.40
N MET A 268 -7.07 -17.04 -11.86
CA MET A 268 -8.38 -16.64 -12.37
C MET A 268 -8.73 -15.26 -11.81
N ALA A 269 -9.02 -14.31 -12.70
CA ALA A 269 -9.46 -12.97 -12.33
C ALA A 269 -10.84 -12.67 -12.88
N ALA A 270 -11.65 -11.95 -12.11
CA ALA A 270 -12.98 -11.49 -12.50
C ALA A 270 -13.23 -10.08 -11.93
N GLY A 271 -13.95 -9.26 -12.70
CA GLY A 271 -14.28 -7.88 -12.32
C GLY A 271 -13.86 -6.88 -13.39
N ALA A 272 -14.19 -5.61 -13.16
CA ALA A 272 -13.88 -4.52 -14.05
C ALA A 272 -12.96 -3.50 -13.36
N PHE A 273 -11.90 -3.10 -14.07
CA PHE A 273 -10.91 -2.16 -13.58
C PHE A 273 -10.90 -0.89 -14.43
N VAL A 274 -10.74 0.26 -13.78
CA VAL A 274 -10.55 1.53 -14.43
C VAL A 274 -9.32 2.20 -13.84
N GLN A 275 -8.26 2.29 -14.63
CA GLN A 275 -7.01 2.97 -14.24
C GLN A 275 -6.47 2.52 -12.87
N GLY A 276 -6.47 1.21 -12.64
CA GLY A 276 -6.03 0.65 -11.38
C GLY A 276 -7.05 0.72 -10.24
N SER A 277 -8.29 1.07 -10.53
CA SER A 277 -9.39 1.03 -9.57
C SER A 277 -10.47 0.08 -10.06
N SER A 278 -10.96 -0.76 -9.17
CA SER A 278 -12.10 -1.63 -9.45
C SER A 278 -13.38 -0.81 -9.41
N ILE A 279 -14.14 -0.75 -10.52
CA ILE A 279 -15.46 -0.10 -10.52
C ILE A 279 -16.50 -0.96 -9.83
N GLU A 280 -16.30 -2.26 -9.81
CA GLU A 280 -17.12 -3.22 -9.10
C GLU A 280 -16.22 -4.12 -8.24
N LEU A 281 -16.80 -4.94 -7.39
CA LEU A 281 -16.04 -5.95 -6.66
C LEU A 281 -15.42 -6.92 -7.63
N SER A 282 -14.11 -7.10 -7.56
CA SER A 282 -13.38 -8.11 -8.30
C SER A 282 -12.83 -9.20 -7.38
N ALA A 283 -12.55 -10.35 -7.94
CA ALA A 283 -12.01 -11.49 -7.22
C ALA A 283 -10.92 -12.17 -8.04
N ASP A 284 -9.80 -12.42 -7.41
CA ASP A 284 -8.67 -13.15 -7.96
C ASP A 284 -8.44 -14.41 -7.14
N GLY A 285 -7.95 -15.47 -7.76
CA GLY A 285 -7.65 -16.69 -7.01
C GLY A 285 -6.89 -17.72 -7.85
N PRO A 286 -6.07 -18.55 -7.19
CA PRO A 286 -5.40 -19.67 -7.87
C PRO A 286 -6.41 -20.74 -8.29
N ILE A 287 -6.10 -21.44 -9.37
CA ILE A 287 -6.93 -22.52 -9.91
C ILE A 287 -6.60 -23.91 -9.37
N ARG A 288 -5.66 -24.01 -8.44
CA ARG A 288 -5.26 -25.25 -7.74
C ARG A 288 -5.19 -25.06 -6.21
N PRO A 289 -5.16 -26.14 -5.42
CA PRO A 289 -4.99 -26.06 -3.97
C PRO A 289 -3.62 -25.47 -3.55
N PRO A 290 -3.57 -24.75 -2.41
CA PRO A 290 -4.71 -24.37 -1.58
C PRO A 290 -5.52 -23.26 -2.24
N TYR A 291 -6.84 -23.47 -2.39
CA TYR A 291 -7.70 -22.46 -3.00
C TYR A 291 -7.85 -21.24 -2.09
N ALA A 292 -7.67 -20.07 -2.68
CA ALA A 292 -7.88 -18.79 -2.00
C ALA A 292 -8.58 -17.82 -2.96
N VAL A 293 -9.33 -16.86 -2.44
CA VAL A 293 -9.96 -15.80 -3.22
C VAL A 293 -9.61 -14.48 -2.58
N TYR A 294 -9.07 -13.55 -3.39
CA TYR A 294 -8.78 -12.19 -3.01
C TYR A 294 -9.88 -11.29 -3.55
N PHE A 295 -10.70 -10.76 -2.65
CA PHE A 295 -11.69 -9.75 -3.01
C PHE A 295 -11.08 -8.37 -2.91
N GLN A 296 -11.27 -7.55 -3.93
CA GLN A 296 -10.77 -6.19 -3.96
C GLN A 296 -11.70 -5.24 -4.72
N GLY A 297 -11.54 -3.94 -4.51
CA GLY A 297 -12.31 -2.92 -5.19
C GLY A 297 -13.63 -2.57 -4.50
N GLY A 298 -14.62 -2.22 -5.33
CA GLY A 298 -15.91 -1.79 -4.83
C GLY A 298 -15.96 -0.31 -4.49
N LEU A 299 -15.93 0.57 -5.50
CA LEU A 299 -16.06 2.03 -5.32
C LEU A 299 -17.33 2.44 -4.56
N THR A 300 -18.35 1.62 -4.59
CA THR A 300 -19.57 1.84 -3.82
C THR A 300 -19.91 0.63 -2.97
N TRP A 301 -20.40 0.90 -1.76
CA TRP A 301 -20.88 -0.13 -0.84
C TRP A 301 -21.93 -1.06 -1.48
N TYR A 302 -22.85 -0.50 -2.25
CA TYR A 302 -23.96 -1.26 -2.84
C TYR A 302 -23.48 -2.28 -3.87
N HIS A 303 -22.52 -1.92 -4.71
CA HIS A 303 -21.90 -2.85 -5.67
C HIS A 303 -21.10 -3.94 -4.96
N ALA A 304 -20.28 -3.59 -3.97
CA ALA A 304 -19.54 -4.56 -3.19
C ALA A 304 -20.48 -5.57 -2.50
N LYS A 305 -21.54 -5.06 -1.85
CA LYS A 305 -22.55 -5.91 -1.21
C LYS A 305 -23.23 -6.84 -2.21
N LEU A 306 -23.65 -6.33 -3.37
CA LEU A 306 -24.29 -7.12 -4.41
C LEU A 306 -23.36 -8.22 -4.92
N GLY A 307 -22.12 -7.89 -5.26
CA GLY A 307 -21.12 -8.84 -5.74
C GLY A 307 -20.84 -9.97 -4.74
N ILE A 308 -20.68 -9.63 -3.46
CA ILE A 308 -20.48 -10.62 -2.39
C ILE A 308 -21.69 -11.54 -2.25
N LEU A 309 -22.91 -11.00 -2.28
CA LEU A 309 -24.13 -11.82 -2.19
C LEU A 309 -24.33 -12.72 -3.41
N LEU A 310 -24.03 -12.24 -4.62
CA LEU A 310 -24.05 -13.05 -5.84
C LEU A 310 -23.01 -14.17 -5.81
N SER A 311 -21.81 -13.87 -5.33
CA SER A 311 -20.78 -14.89 -5.12
C SER A 311 -21.27 -15.98 -4.18
N LEU A 312 -21.88 -15.59 -3.06
CA LEU A 312 -22.44 -16.54 -2.09
C LEU A 312 -23.58 -17.37 -2.70
N GLN A 313 -24.47 -16.75 -3.48
CA GLN A 313 -25.54 -17.47 -4.17
C GLN A 313 -24.97 -18.52 -5.14
N ASN A 314 -23.98 -18.14 -5.94
CA ASN A 314 -23.30 -19.06 -6.85
C ASN A 314 -22.62 -20.23 -6.11
N MET A 315 -22.02 -19.98 -4.95
CA MET A 315 -21.44 -21.03 -4.11
C MET A 315 -22.54 -21.98 -3.57
N ALA A 316 -23.68 -21.44 -3.16
CA ALA A 316 -24.81 -22.25 -2.69
C ALA A 316 -25.39 -23.09 -3.82
N ASP A 317 -25.59 -22.51 -5.01
CA ASP A 317 -26.09 -23.21 -6.20
C ASP A 317 -25.13 -24.33 -6.65
N ALA A 318 -23.84 -24.16 -6.43
CA ALA A 318 -22.82 -25.17 -6.67
C ALA A 318 -22.66 -26.19 -5.53
N GLY A 319 -23.43 -26.08 -4.45
CA GLY A 319 -23.33 -26.94 -3.28
C GLY A 319 -22.08 -26.74 -2.42
N LEU A 320 -21.39 -25.61 -2.58
CA LEU A 320 -20.14 -25.27 -1.86
C LEU A 320 -20.41 -24.50 -0.56
N ALA A 321 -21.60 -23.97 -0.39
CA ALA A 321 -22.04 -23.29 0.83
C ALA A 321 -23.50 -23.63 1.14
N THR A 322 -23.85 -23.70 2.41
CA THR A 322 -25.25 -23.85 2.86
C THR A 322 -25.73 -22.49 3.36
N LEU A 323 -26.75 -21.95 2.71
CA LEU A 323 -27.38 -20.71 3.18
C LEU A 323 -28.29 -21.01 4.36
N PRO A 324 -28.33 -20.15 5.41
CA PRO A 324 -29.32 -20.31 6.47
C PRO A 324 -30.73 -20.13 5.90
N GLU A 325 -31.66 -20.95 6.38
CA GLU A 325 -33.09 -20.79 6.05
C GLU A 325 -33.57 -19.42 6.56
N VAL A 326 -34.25 -18.69 5.69
CA VAL A 326 -34.89 -17.42 6.06
C VAL A 326 -36.08 -17.78 6.95
N GLN A 327 -35.98 -17.46 8.25
CA GLN A 327 -37.10 -17.55 9.18
C GLN A 327 -38.05 -16.37 9.04
#